data_6fe3d78687aff9138ec3c17b70646dcb
#
_entry.id   6fe3d78687aff9138ec3c17b70646dcb
#
_cell.length_a   1.000
_cell.length_b   1.000
_cell.length_c   1.000
_cell.angle_alpha   90.00
_cell.angle_beta   90.00
_cell.angle_gamma   90.00
#
_symmetry.space_group_name_H-M   'P 1'
#
loop_
_entity.id
_entity.type
_entity.pdbx_description
1 polymer ?
#
loop_
_entity_poly.entity_id
_entity_poly.type
_entity_poly.pdbx_seq_one_letter_code
_entity_poly.pdbx_strand_id
1 'polypeptide(L)'
;MMIPELPDYLTGLGGREYLGLIIALFTLTAGLSRPFSGKITDTVGRVPVMAFGSLVCFVCGFLYPYLLTVWGFLVLRLIHGFSTGTKPTATAAYVADVVPANRRGEAMGTLGLFTAMGMSIGPAIGSWLATGYSMNVMFWTSSAFALLSIGILLRMPETLVNPQPFRFSLLRLKKAEIFDKQALPPFVVLLLQSFSYGAVITLISTLSTSLGIANKGLFFTVYTLASLGVRLVFSRSSDRYGRVPVLLVSSVMLVMSMALLIMAQTPIIFWTAALLYGFSSGMNAPTIQAWTADLADEATRGRAMATMYIALEAGIGLGALGSGWLLNHLLGQAGLSASFGLSSVLALVATGYLGWLWHRDRQPDRRQVRSTDDTALLNGEP
;
A
#
# COMPACT_ATOMS: atom_id res chain seq x y z
N MET A 1 -1.06 -3.50 14.10
CA MET A 1 -1.86 -3.84 15.28
C MET A 1 -3.14 -3.01 15.37
N MET A 2 -3.09 -1.70 15.37
CA MET A 2 -4.23 -0.79 15.69
C MET A 2 -5.34 -0.72 14.62
N ILE A 3 -5.01 -0.88 13.34
CA ILE A 3 -5.89 -0.55 12.20
C ILE A 3 -7.32 -1.11 12.33
N PRO A 4 -7.58 -2.37 12.70
CA PRO A 4 -8.94 -2.91 12.77
C PRO A 4 -9.81 -2.29 13.86
N GLU A 5 -9.20 -1.73 14.89
CA GLU A 5 -9.89 -1.23 16.08
C GLU A 5 -10.05 0.30 16.10
N LEU A 6 -9.34 1.01 15.24
CA LEU A 6 -9.43 2.48 15.15
C LEU A 6 -10.83 3.01 14.81
N PRO A 7 -11.62 2.35 13.94
CA PRO A 7 -13.01 2.77 13.69
C PRO A 7 -13.88 2.75 14.93
N ASP A 8 -13.77 1.70 15.75
CA ASP A 8 -14.55 1.58 17.00
C ASP A 8 -14.07 2.60 18.02
N TYR A 9 -12.75 2.81 18.13
CA TYR A 9 -12.19 3.83 19.03
C TYR A 9 -12.70 5.24 18.68
N LEU A 10 -12.63 5.63 17.39
CA LEU A 10 -13.12 6.93 16.95
C LEU A 10 -14.64 7.07 17.13
N THR A 11 -15.39 6.01 16.90
CA THR A 11 -16.85 5.99 17.14
C THR A 11 -17.16 6.19 18.61
N GLY A 12 -16.39 5.58 19.52
CA GLY A 12 -16.49 5.78 20.97
C GLY A 12 -16.21 7.21 21.41
N LEU A 13 -15.39 7.96 20.66
CA LEU A 13 -15.16 9.40 20.85
C LEU A 13 -16.26 10.30 20.26
N GLY A 14 -17.29 9.74 19.61
CA GLY A 14 -18.34 10.48 18.92
C GLY A 14 -17.99 10.86 17.46
N GLY A 15 -16.90 10.34 16.89
CA GLY A 15 -16.41 10.70 15.57
C GLY A 15 -16.81 9.76 14.45
N ARG A 16 -17.96 9.07 14.52
CA ARG A 16 -18.40 8.08 13.51
C ARG A 16 -18.46 8.65 12.09
N GLU A 17 -18.78 9.92 11.93
CA GLU A 17 -18.84 10.59 10.62
C GLU A 17 -17.45 10.76 9.96
N TYR A 18 -16.35 10.66 10.73
CA TYR A 18 -14.97 10.87 10.28
C TYR A 18 -14.18 9.58 10.03
N LEU A 19 -14.83 8.40 9.96
CA LEU A 19 -14.15 7.11 9.80
C LEU A 19 -13.18 7.08 8.60
N GLY A 20 -13.58 7.67 7.48
CA GLY A 20 -12.73 7.77 6.29
C GLY A 20 -11.46 8.60 6.51
N LEU A 21 -11.47 9.58 7.43
CA LEU A 21 -10.33 10.43 7.74
C LEU A 21 -9.23 9.66 8.51
N ILE A 22 -9.56 8.57 9.20
CA ILE A 22 -8.58 7.75 9.93
C ILE A 22 -7.43 7.34 9.02
N ILE A 23 -7.75 6.85 7.84
CA ILE A 23 -6.77 6.35 6.86
C ILE A 23 -6.32 7.46 5.93
N ALA A 24 -7.24 8.32 5.49
CA ALA A 24 -6.93 9.38 4.54
C ALA A 24 -5.89 10.38 5.05
N LEU A 25 -5.99 10.84 6.30
CA LEU A 25 -5.00 11.74 6.91
C LEU A 25 -3.64 11.07 7.07
N PHE A 26 -3.65 9.79 7.43
CA PHE A 26 -2.44 8.99 7.56
C PHE A 26 -1.72 8.81 6.21
N THR A 27 -2.44 8.41 5.16
CA THR A 27 -1.87 8.19 3.82
C THR A 27 -1.51 9.50 3.14
N LEU A 28 -2.23 10.59 3.40
CA LEU A 28 -1.88 11.92 2.93
C LEU A 28 -0.46 12.31 3.38
N THR A 29 -0.21 12.21 4.66
CA THR A 29 1.12 12.54 5.21
C THR A 29 2.17 11.52 4.79
N ALA A 30 1.83 10.24 4.72
CA ALA A 30 2.72 9.21 4.20
C ALA A 30 3.14 9.52 2.76
N GLY A 31 2.19 9.82 1.87
CA GLY A 31 2.46 10.17 0.46
C GLY A 31 3.28 11.45 0.31
N LEU A 32 2.90 12.51 1.03
CA LEU A 32 3.61 13.80 1.00
C LEU A 32 5.04 13.69 1.52
N SER A 33 5.31 12.81 2.49
CA SER A 33 6.65 12.66 3.08
C SER A 33 7.61 11.79 2.23
N ARG A 34 7.11 10.95 1.31
CA ARG A 34 7.95 10.02 0.53
C ARG A 34 9.05 10.69 -0.32
N PRO A 35 8.78 11.77 -1.09
CA PRO A 35 9.84 12.42 -1.86
C PRO A 35 10.95 12.99 -0.98
N PHE A 36 10.59 13.51 0.20
CA PHE A 36 11.55 14.05 1.17
C PHE A 36 12.34 12.93 1.85
N SER A 37 11.65 11.84 2.20
CA SER A 37 12.24 10.68 2.86
C SER A 37 13.40 10.09 2.05
N GLY A 38 13.24 9.91 0.73
CA GLY A 38 14.31 9.43 -0.14
C GLY A 38 15.54 10.32 -0.07
N LYS A 39 15.37 11.63 -0.26
CA LYS A 39 16.47 12.61 -0.22
C LYS A 39 17.17 12.65 1.14
N ILE A 40 16.41 12.64 2.24
CA ILE A 40 16.98 12.64 3.61
C ILE A 40 17.73 11.32 3.87
N THR A 41 17.18 10.19 3.42
CA THR A 41 17.82 8.88 3.51
C THR A 41 19.18 8.86 2.83
N ASP A 42 19.32 9.52 1.66
CA ASP A 42 20.55 9.55 0.86
C ASP A 42 21.56 10.63 1.31
N THR A 43 21.14 11.54 2.19
CA THR A 43 22.01 12.65 2.64
C THR A 43 22.33 12.62 4.12
N VAL A 44 21.34 12.32 4.97
CA VAL A 44 21.50 12.32 6.43
C VAL A 44 21.88 10.94 6.95
N GLY A 45 21.29 9.88 6.36
CA GLY A 45 21.60 8.49 6.71
C GLY A 45 20.36 7.61 6.78
N ARG A 46 20.58 6.30 6.68
CA ARG A 46 19.52 5.28 6.71
C ARG A 46 18.97 5.11 8.13
N VAL A 47 19.87 4.93 9.09
CA VAL A 47 19.50 4.68 10.51
C VAL A 47 18.75 5.84 11.14
N PRO A 48 19.17 7.12 11.00
CA PRO A 48 18.41 8.27 11.54
C PRO A 48 16.99 8.36 10.98
N VAL A 49 16.77 8.09 9.68
CA VAL A 49 15.43 8.15 9.07
C VAL A 49 14.55 6.99 9.53
N MET A 50 15.10 5.79 9.67
CA MET A 50 14.39 4.65 10.26
C MET A 50 14.01 4.92 11.72
N ALA A 51 14.93 5.49 12.50
CA ALA A 51 14.72 5.84 13.90
C ALA A 51 13.62 6.92 14.04
N PHE A 52 13.65 7.95 13.20
CA PHE A 52 12.60 8.99 13.14
C PHE A 52 11.22 8.36 12.89
N GLY A 53 11.08 7.50 11.88
CA GLY A 53 9.81 6.83 11.60
C GLY A 53 9.32 5.94 12.75
N SER A 54 10.24 5.24 13.42
CA SER A 54 9.91 4.44 14.61
C SER A 54 9.54 5.30 15.81
N LEU A 55 10.21 6.45 15.99
CA LEU A 55 9.90 7.43 17.06
C LEU A 55 8.50 8.02 16.86
N VAL A 56 8.14 8.42 15.65
CA VAL A 56 6.78 8.88 15.33
C VAL A 56 5.74 7.80 15.68
N CYS A 57 6.02 6.53 15.31
CA CYS A 57 5.15 5.40 15.61
C CYS A 57 4.99 5.20 17.13
N PHE A 58 6.10 5.27 17.88
CA PHE A 58 6.11 5.16 19.34
C PHE A 58 5.30 6.27 20.00
N VAL A 59 5.62 7.53 19.69
CA VAL A 59 4.96 8.70 20.29
C VAL A 59 3.47 8.72 19.98
N CYS A 60 3.10 8.53 18.71
CA CYS A 60 1.70 8.51 18.33
C CYS A 60 0.94 7.36 18.99
N GLY A 61 1.50 6.15 18.98
CA GLY A 61 0.90 4.99 19.62
C GLY A 61 0.68 5.20 21.12
N PHE A 62 1.65 5.80 21.81
CA PHE A 62 1.59 6.11 23.23
C PHE A 62 0.53 7.17 23.55
N LEU A 63 0.36 8.16 22.66
CA LEU A 63 -0.54 9.30 22.90
C LEU A 63 -2.03 9.01 22.60
N TYR A 64 -2.37 8.00 21.79
CA TYR A 64 -3.77 7.71 21.46
C TYR A 64 -4.69 7.63 22.68
N PRO A 65 -4.36 6.91 23.77
CA PRO A 65 -5.23 6.79 24.94
C PRO A 65 -5.52 8.11 25.67
N TYR A 66 -4.65 9.11 25.49
CA TYR A 66 -4.75 10.40 26.21
C TYR A 66 -5.51 11.46 25.39
N LEU A 67 -5.73 11.25 24.09
CA LEU A 67 -6.44 12.19 23.24
C LEU A 67 -7.94 11.79 23.18
N LEU A 68 -8.70 12.33 24.11
CA LEU A 68 -10.13 12.01 24.30
C LEU A 68 -11.06 12.83 23.40
N THR A 69 -10.53 13.49 22.34
CA THR A 69 -11.31 14.28 21.39
C THR A 69 -11.13 13.76 19.98
N VAL A 70 -12.18 13.84 19.17
CA VAL A 70 -12.16 13.46 17.74
C VAL A 70 -11.03 14.20 16.99
N TRP A 71 -10.92 15.51 17.17
CA TRP A 71 -9.91 16.32 16.49
C TRP A 71 -8.49 16.00 16.94
N GLY A 72 -8.27 15.77 18.23
CA GLY A 72 -6.98 15.35 18.76
C GLY A 72 -6.54 14.01 18.14
N PHE A 73 -7.46 13.05 18.04
CA PHE A 73 -7.21 11.77 17.40
C PHE A 73 -6.86 11.95 15.91
N LEU A 74 -7.61 12.76 15.16
CA LEU A 74 -7.38 12.98 13.72
C LEU A 74 -6.05 13.70 13.46
N VAL A 75 -5.68 14.70 14.27
CA VAL A 75 -4.36 15.35 14.18
C VAL A 75 -3.24 14.35 14.45
N LEU A 76 -3.43 13.47 15.44
CA LEU A 76 -2.44 12.42 15.70
C LEU A 76 -2.32 11.42 14.55
N ARG A 77 -3.43 11.09 13.87
CA ARG A 77 -3.42 10.27 12.64
C ARG A 77 -2.62 10.92 11.52
N LEU A 78 -2.78 12.24 11.33
CA LEU A 78 -2.00 13.01 10.38
C LEU A 78 -0.49 12.92 10.68
N ILE A 79 -0.09 13.15 11.94
CA ILE A 79 1.32 13.05 12.37
C ILE A 79 1.85 11.63 12.21
N HIS A 80 1.04 10.63 12.57
CA HIS A 80 1.45 9.22 12.51
C HIS A 80 1.80 8.76 11.08
N GLY A 81 1.22 9.38 10.04
CA GLY A 81 1.53 9.07 8.64
C GLY A 81 3.01 9.24 8.27
N PHE A 82 3.75 10.13 8.93
CA PHE A 82 5.20 10.28 8.71
C PHE A 82 5.98 8.98 8.95
N SER A 83 5.52 8.12 9.86
CA SER A 83 6.18 6.84 10.17
C SER A 83 6.26 5.93 8.92
N THR A 84 5.16 5.84 8.19
CA THR A 84 5.05 4.98 6.99
C THR A 84 5.69 5.63 5.77
N GLY A 85 5.72 6.95 5.69
CA GLY A 85 6.39 7.66 4.60
C GLY A 85 7.92 7.63 4.70
N THR A 86 8.48 7.40 5.89
CA THR A 86 9.93 7.48 6.12
C THR A 86 10.60 6.13 6.33
N LYS A 87 10.15 5.35 7.31
CA LYS A 87 10.82 4.12 7.75
C LYS A 87 10.99 3.07 6.64
N PRO A 88 9.98 2.70 5.82
CA PRO A 88 10.15 1.66 4.80
C PRO A 88 11.17 2.03 3.73
N THR A 89 11.22 3.32 3.32
CA THR A 89 12.18 3.82 2.33
C THR A 89 13.62 3.63 2.82
N ALA A 90 13.90 4.07 4.04
CA ALA A 90 15.22 3.96 4.63
C ALA A 90 15.61 2.51 4.94
N THR A 91 14.64 1.66 5.34
CA THR A 91 14.88 0.23 5.60
C THR A 91 15.27 -0.49 4.31
N ALA A 92 14.58 -0.22 3.20
CA ALA A 92 14.92 -0.82 1.91
C ALA A 92 16.31 -0.39 1.44
N ALA A 93 16.66 0.90 1.58
CA ALA A 93 18.00 1.40 1.26
C ALA A 93 19.08 0.74 2.13
N TYR A 94 18.87 0.65 3.44
CA TYR A 94 19.80 0.00 4.36
C TYR A 94 20.07 -1.47 3.98
N VAL A 95 19.00 -2.24 3.70
CA VAL A 95 19.14 -3.64 3.28
C VAL A 95 19.91 -3.75 1.96
N ALA A 96 19.68 -2.83 1.01
CA ALA A 96 20.42 -2.81 -0.25
C ALA A 96 21.92 -2.49 -0.07
N ASP A 97 22.28 -1.71 0.96
CA ASP A 97 23.66 -1.33 1.25
C ASP A 97 24.45 -2.47 1.91
N VAL A 98 23.82 -3.22 2.84
CA VAL A 98 24.51 -4.26 3.62
C VAL A 98 24.66 -5.61 2.89
N VAL A 99 23.99 -5.78 1.74
CA VAL A 99 23.96 -7.03 0.99
C VAL A 99 24.67 -6.87 -0.36
N PRO A 100 25.52 -7.85 -0.77
CA PRO A 100 26.13 -7.83 -2.10
C PRO A 100 25.09 -7.75 -3.21
N ALA A 101 25.45 -7.08 -4.33
CA ALA A 101 24.54 -6.80 -5.44
C ALA A 101 23.84 -8.05 -6.00
N ASN A 102 24.55 -9.19 -6.06
CA ASN A 102 24.02 -10.47 -6.54
C ASN A 102 23.04 -11.16 -5.58
N ARG A 103 22.89 -10.68 -4.32
CA ARG A 103 21.96 -11.22 -3.31
C ARG A 103 20.89 -10.22 -2.87
N ARG A 104 20.84 -9.04 -3.48
CA ARG A 104 19.84 -8.01 -3.13
C ARG A 104 18.40 -8.49 -3.30
N GLY A 105 18.12 -9.26 -4.34
CA GLY A 105 16.79 -9.81 -4.56
C GLY A 105 16.32 -10.74 -3.43
N GLU A 106 17.21 -11.62 -2.94
CA GLU A 106 16.96 -12.52 -1.80
C GLU A 106 16.68 -11.71 -0.52
N ALA A 107 17.50 -10.70 -0.24
CA ALA A 107 17.35 -9.87 0.94
C ALA A 107 16.07 -9.03 0.91
N MET A 108 15.71 -8.45 -0.25
CA MET A 108 14.45 -7.72 -0.41
C MET A 108 13.22 -8.65 -0.30
N GLY A 109 13.32 -9.88 -0.81
CA GLY A 109 12.30 -10.91 -0.62
C GLY A 109 12.09 -11.25 0.86
N THR A 110 13.18 -11.40 1.61
CA THR A 110 13.17 -11.65 3.06
C THR A 110 12.56 -10.46 3.81
N LEU A 111 12.93 -9.22 3.48
CA LEU A 111 12.32 -8.02 4.05
C LEU A 111 10.81 -7.98 3.77
N GLY A 112 10.41 -8.31 2.55
CA GLY A 112 9.00 -8.40 2.16
C GLY A 112 8.24 -9.48 2.94
N LEU A 113 8.88 -10.63 3.22
CA LEU A 113 8.30 -11.70 4.03
C LEU A 113 8.03 -11.24 5.47
N PHE A 114 9.02 -10.64 6.14
CA PHE A 114 8.84 -10.13 7.51
C PHE A 114 7.81 -8.99 7.57
N THR A 115 7.75 -8.13 6.55
CA THR A 115 6.71 -7.10 6.44
C THR A 115 5.32 -7.74 6.36
N ALA A 116 5.16 -8.76 5.52
CA ALA A 116 3.90 -9.47 5.38
C ALA A 116 3.51 -10.23 6.67
N MET A 117 4.47 -10.85 7.37
CA MET A 117 4.21 -11.45 8.68
C MET A 117 3.71 -10.41 9.69
N GLY A 118 4.32 -9.24 9.74
CA GLY A 118 3.86 -8.15 10.60
C GLY A 118 2.45 -7.66 10.26
N MET A 119 2.11 -7.60 8.97
CA MET A 119 0.77 -7.24 8.50
C MET A 119 -0.28 -8.32 8.74
N SER A 120 0.11 -9.58 8.83
CA SER A 120 -0.77 -10.72 9.15
C SER A 120 -1.03 -10.82 10.65
N ILE A 121 0.06 -10.91 11.42
CA ILE A 121 0.01 -11.19 12.87
C ILE A 121 -0.39 -9.95 13.66
N GLY A 122 0.10 -8.78 13.25
CA GLY A 122 -0.11 -7.52 13.97
C GLY A 122 -1.58 -7.18 14.22
N PRO A 123 -2.44 -7.13 13.19
CA PRO A 123 -3.87 -6.87 13.35
C PRO A 123 -4.59 -7.90 14.22
N ALA A 124 -4.27 -9.19 14.09
CA ALA A 124 -4.88 -10.26 14.88
C ALA A 124 -4.55 -10.13 16.38
N ILE A 125 -3.26 -9.87 16.70
CA ILE A 125 -2.84 -9.60 18.08
C ILE A 125 -3.50 -8.31 18.60
N GLY A 126 -3.55 -7.27 17.77
CA GLY A 126 -4.18 -5.99 18.13
C GLY A 126 -5.64 -6.17 18.50
N SER A 127 -6.41 -6.85 17.67
CA SER A 127 -7.82 -7.13 17.93
C SER A 127 -8.00 -8.02 19.16
N TRP A 128 -7.15 -9.02 19.36
CA TRP A 128 -7.19 -9.87 20.56
C TRP A 128 -6.92 -9.08 21.84
N LEU A 129 -5.94 -8.15 21.85
CA LEU A 129 -5.66 -7.30 23.00
C LEU A 129 -6.79 -6.31 23.28
N ALA A 130 -7.37 -5.71 22.23
CA ALA A 130 -8.45 -4.76 22.37
C ALA A 130 -9.72 -5.40 22.93
N THR A 131 -10.07 -6.61 22.48
CA THR A 131 -11.28 -7.35 22.91
C THR A 131 -11.07 -8.08 24.24
N GLY A 132 -9.88 -8.65 24.49
CA GLY A 132 -9.59 -9.43 25.70
C GLY A 132 -9.18 -8.58 26.91
N TYR A 133 -8.64 -7.39 26.68
CA TYR A 133 -8.18 -6.50 27.77
C TYR A 133 -8.75 -5.09 27.61
N SER A 134 -8.14 -4.25 26.78
CA SER A 134 -8.64 -2.90 26.46
C SER A 134 -7.95 -2.29 25.25
N MET A 135 -8.57 -1.24 24.67
CA MET A 135 -7.95 -0.41 23.62
C MET A 135 -6.62 0.19 24.07
N ASN A 136 -6.51 0.62 25.32
CA ASN A 136 -5.28 1.23 25.85
C ASN A 136 -4.12 0.23 25.89
N VAL A 137 -4.36 -1.01 26.30
CA VAL A 137 -3.36 -2.09 26.27
C VAL A 137 -2.88 -2.35 24.85
N MET A 138 -3.75 -2.37 23.86
CA MET A 138 -3.40 -2.50 22.46
C MET A 138 -2.49 -1.34 21.98
N PHE A 139 -2.83 -0.09 22.31
CA PHE A 139 -2.03 1.08 21.93
C PHE A 139 -0.63 1.05 22.58
N TRP A 140 -0.56 0.77 23.89
CA TRP A 140 0.73 0.70 24.60
C TRP A 140 1.58 -0.49 24.12
N THR A 141 0.98 -1.63 23.84
CA THR A 141 1.70 -2.77 23.26
C THR A 141 2.27 -2.42 21.87
N SER A 142 1.49 -1.73 21.04
CA SER A 142 1.96 -1.25 19.74
C SER A 142 3.15 -0.28 19.89
N SER A 143 3.10 0.61 20.88
CA SER A 143 4.19 1.54 21.20
C SER A 143 5.41 0.81 21.74
N ALA A 144 5.24 -0.21 22.57
CA ALA A 144 6.34 -1.03 23.07
C ALA A 144 7.11 -1.72 21.93
N PHE A 145 6.40 -2.24 20.89
CA PHE A 145 7.07 -2.77 19.68
C PHE A 145 7.82 -1.69 18.90
N ALA A 146 7.28 -0.47 18.82
CA ALA A 146 7.98 0.65 18.19
C ALA A 146 9.24 1.04 18.97
N LEU A 147 9.17 1.07 20.30
CA LEU A 147 10.32 1.32 21.19
C LEU A 147 11.38 0.22 21.04
N LEU A 148 10.97 -1.06 21.01
CA LEU A 148 11.89 -2.17 20.75
C LEU A 148 12.59 -2.00 19.39
N SER A 149 11.84 -1.56 18.35
CA SER A 149 12.43 -1.26 17.05
C SER A 149 13.49 -0.14 17.15
N ILE A 150 13.26 0.92 17.93
CA ILE A 150 14.26 1.97 18.17
C ILE A 150 15.50 1.39 18.86
N GLY A 151 15.31 0.54 19.88
CA GLY A 151 16.41 -0.10 20.58
C GLY A 151 17.29 -0.96 19.68
N ILE A 152 16.69 -1.65 18.67
CA ILE A 152 17.44 -2.39 17.66
C ILE A 152 18.21 -1.43 16.75
N LEU A 153 17.55 -0.35 16.26
CA LEU A 153 18.14 0.62 15.35
C LEU A 153 19.34 1.34 15.94
N LEU A 154 19.33 1.65 17.25
CA LEU A 154 20.45 2.31 17.95
C LEU A 154 21.73 1.44 17.97
N ARG A 155 21.61 0.12 17.73
CA ARG A 155 22.75 -0.80 17.65
C ARG A 155 23.21 -1.06 16.21
N MET A 156 22.48 -0.55 15.21
CA MET A 156 22.82 -0.74 13.80
C MET A 156 23.84 0.32 13.35
N PRO A 157 24.91 -0.07 12.65
CA PRO A 157 25.84 0.90 12.07
C PRO A 157 25.17 1.66 10.92
N GLU A 158 25.52 2.95 10.77
CA GLU A 158 25.12 3.71 9.59
C GLU A 158 25.86 3.21 8.35
N THR A 159 25.12 3.04 7.24
CA THR A 159 25.68 2.52 5.98
C THR A 159 26.05 3.62 5.00
N LEU A 160 25.56 4.85 5.20
CA LEU A 160 25.94 5.98 4.36
C LEU A 160 27.39 6.37 4.59
N VAL A 161 28.19 6.41 3.51
CA VAL A 161 29.64 6.65 3.60
C VAL A 161 29.97 8.06 4.13
N ASN A 162 29.18 9.08 3.76
CA ASN A 162 29.40 10.48 4.15
C ASN A 162 28.08 11.12 4.63
N PRO A 163 27.56 10.77 5.83
CA PRO A 163 26.35 11.34 6.34
C PRO A 163 26.52 12.84 6.65
N GLN A 164 25.54 13.63 6.23
CA GLN A 164 25.51 15.07 6.48
C GLN A 164 24.51 15.39 7.61
N PRO A 165 24.76 16.44 8.40
CA PRO A 165 23.77 16.88 9.38
C PRO A 165 22.49 17.33 8.68
N PHE A 166 21.34 17.04 9.29
CA PHE A 166 20.05 17.49 8.77
C PHE A 166 20.00 19.02 8.68
N ARG A 167 19.53 19.52 7.54
CA ARG A 167 19.29 20.96 7.28
C ARG A 167 17.92 21.11 6.63
N PHE A 168 17.17 22.14 6.98
CA PHE A 168 15.86 22.44 6.37
C PHE A 168 15.93 22.66 4.84
N SER A 169 17.08 23.06 4.32
CA SER A 169 17.31 23.19 2.87
C SER A 169 17.15 21.86 2.13
N LEU A 170 17.35 20.71 2.79
CA LEU A 170 17.13 19.37 2.21
C LEU A 170 15.66 19.08 1.88
N LEU A 171 14.73 19.82 2.51
CA LEU A 171 13.29 19.71 2.22
C LEU A 171 12.88 20.47 0.94
N ARG A 172 13.80 21.16 0.24
CA ARG A 172 13.51 21.77 -1.06
C ARG A 172 13.64 20.73 -2.16
N LEU A 173 12.50 20.41 -2.80
CA LEU A 173 12.41 19.51 -3.96
C LEU A 173 12.16 20.34 -5.23
N LYS A 174 12.79 19.97 -6.34
CA LYS A 174 12.47 20.51 -7.66
C LYS A 174 11.21 19.79 -8.19
N LYS A 175 10.30 20.51 -8.86
CA LYS A 175 9.07 19.92 -9.44
C LYS A 175 9.34 18.72 -10.35
N ALA A 176 10.45 18.78 -11.10
CA ALA A 176 10.88 17.69 -11.98
C ALA A 176 11.32 16.41 -11.24
N GLU A 177 11.56 16.47 -9.93
CA GLU A 177 11.99 15.34 -9.10
C GLU A 177 10.82 14.55 -8.50
N ILE A 178 9.58 15.08 -8.62
CA ILE A 178 8.41 14.54 -7.93
C ILE A 178 7.68 13.49 -8.75
N PHE A 179 7.59 13.64 -10.08
CA PHE A 179 6.76 12.82 -10.95
C PHE A 179 7.49 12.36 -12.21
N ASP A 180 7.33 11.08 -12.57
CA ASP A 180 7.84 10.48 -13.79
C ASP A 180 6.71 10.10 -14.74
N LYS A 181 6.71 10.65 -15.97
CA LYS A 181 5.67 10.41 -16.97
C LYS A 181 5.68 8.98 -17.51
N GLN A 182 6.83 8.31 -17.50
CA GLN A 182 6.94 6.92 -17.97
C GLN A 182 6.20 5.96 -17.03
N ALA A 183 6.09 6.31 -15.74
CA ALA A 183 5.35 5.55 -14.75
C ALA A 183 3.81 5.79 -14.78
N LEU A 184 3.30 6.57 -15.75
CA LEU A 184 1.86 6.89 -15.79
C LEU A 184 0.95 5.66 -15.97
N PRO A 185 1.25 4.65 -16.81
CA PRO A 185 0.41 3.47 -16.92
C PRO A 185 0.28 2.68 -15.60
N PRO A 186 1.38 2.28 -14.92
CA PRO A 186 1.26 1.62 -13.63
C PRO A 186 0.67 2.54 -12.54
N PHE A 187 0.89 3.86 -12.60
CA PHE A 187 0.27 4.84 -11.70
C PHE A 187 -1.26 4.77 -11.76
N VAL A 188 -1.86 4.82 -12.96
CA VAL A 188 -3.32 4.78 -13.14
C VAL A 188 -3.89 3.46 -12.62
N VAL A 189 -3.29 2.34 -12.99
CA VAL A 189 -3.74 1.02 -12.51
C VAL A 189 -3.69 0.93 -11.00
N LEU A 190 -2.56 1.32 -10.41
CA LEU A 190 -2.37 1.23 -8.96
C LEU A 190 -3.28 2.19 -8.20
N LEU A 191 -3.49 3.40 -8.68
CA LEU A 191 -4.42 4.38 -8.10
C LEU A 191 -5.83 3.79 -7.98
N LEU A 192 -6.35 3.25 -9.10
CA LEU A 192 -7.69 2.68 -9.17
C LEU A 192 -7.85 1.43 -8.28
N GLN A 193 -6.87 0.55 -8.27
CA GLN A 193 -6.92 -0.69 -7.48
C GLN A 193 -6.70 -0.44 -5.98
N SER A 194 -5.86 0.53 -5.62
CA SER A 194 -5.58 0.86 -4.22
C SER A 194 -6.76 1.52 -3.51
N PHE A 195 -7.73 2.05 -4.27
CA PHE A 195 -9.01 2.50 -3.70
C PHE A 195 -9.68 1.38 -2.91
N SER A 196 -9.69 0.15 -3.44
CA SER A 196 -10.26 -1.01 -2.75
C SER A 196 -9.57 -1.32 -1.43
N TYR A 197 -8.24 -1.10 -1.34
CA TYR A 197 -7.53 -1.30 -0.08
C TYR A 197 -7.92 -0.25 0.97
N GLY A 198 -8.10 1.01 0.56
CA GLY A 198 -8.62 2.07 1.43
C GLY A 198 -10.03 1.76 1.94
N ALA A 199 -10.92 1.27 1.07
CA ALA A 199 -12.26 0.83 1.44
C ALA A 199 -12.23 -0.35 2.44
N VAL A 200 -11.42 -1.37 2.16
CA VAL A 200 -11.26 -2.54 3.03
C VAL A 200 -10.76 -2.14 4.42
N ILE A 201 -9.68 -1.37 4.52
CA ILE A 201 -9.13 -0.95 5.82
C ILE A 201 -10.17 -0.16 6.63
N THR A 202 -10.97 0.66 5.97
CA THR A 202 -11.97 1.52 6.64
C THR A 202 -13.20 0.74 7.09
N LEU A 203 -13.68 -0.20 6.29
CA LEU A 203 -14.99 -0.81 6.45
C LEU A 203 -15.00 -2.25 6.96
N ILE A 204 -13.87 -2.97 6.85
CA ILE A 204 -13.81 -4.39 7.17
C ILE A 204 -14.15 -4.66 8.65
N SER A 205 -13.81 -3.74 9.54
CA SER A 205 -14.15 -3.80 10.96
C SER A 205 -15.68 -3.76 11.15
N THR A 206 -16.35 -2.82 10.48
CA THR A 206 -17.83 -2.68 10.53
C THR A 206 -18.52 -3.92 9.96
N LEU A 207 -18.03 -4.43 8.81
CA LEU A 207 -18.58 -5.65 8.21
C LEU A 207 -18.33 -6.87 9.09
N SER A 208 -17.15 -7.01 9.70
CA SER A 208 -16.86 -8.10 10.65
C SER A 208 -17.82 -8.11 11.83
N THR A 209 -18.09 -6.94 12.39
CA THR A 209 -19.04 -6.79 13.50
C THR A 209 -20.47 -7.20 13.09
N SER A 210 -20.94 -6.80 11.90
CA SER A 210 -22.27 -7.17 11.41
C SER A 210 -22.42 -8.68 11.16
N LEU A 211 -21.31 -9.39 10.92
CA LEU A 211 -21.26 -10.84 10.74
C LEU A 211 -21.00 -11.62 12.05
N GLY A 212 -20.91 -10.94 13.20
CA GLY A 212 -20.62 -11.56 14.50
C GLY A 212 -19.18 -12.07 14.66
N ILE A 213 -18.24 -11.58 13.83
CA ILE A 213 -16.83 -11.97 13.90
C ILE A 213 -16.10 -11.12 14.94
N ALA A 214 -15.75 -11.74 16.08
CA ALA A 214 -15.17 -11.04 17.23
C ALA A 214 -13.76 -10.48 16.90
N ASN A 215 -12.89 -11.28 16.28
CA ASN A 215 -11.54 -10.82 15.91
C ASN A 215 -11.50 -10.26 14.49
N LYS A 216 -11.64 -8.94 14.37
CA LYS A 216 -11.65 -8.19 13.11
C LYS A 216 -10.31 -8.23 12.38
N GLY A 217 -9.22 -8.49 13.09
CA GLY A 217 -7.87 -8.61 12.54
C GLY A 217 -7.65 -9.86 11.69
N LEU A 218 -8.46 -10.91 11.88
CA LEU A 218 -8.33 -12.18 11.14
C LEU A 218 -8.53 -12.02 9.62
N PHE A 219 -9.31 -11.05 9.17
CA PHE A 219 -9.40 -10.76 7.73
C PHE A 219 -8.01 -10.49 7.13
N PHE A 220 -7.22 -9.65 7.81
CA PHE A 220 -5.86 -9.31 7.37
C PHE A 220 -4.91 -10.50 7.44
N THR A 221 -5.12 -11.41 8.39
CA THR A 221 -4.35 -12.67 8.49
C THR A 221 -4.63 -13.57 7.27
N VAL A 222 -5.90 -13.85 6.98
CA VAL A 222 -6.31 -14.67 5.83
C VAL A 222 -5.83 -14.06 4.51
N TYR A 223 -6.07 -12.77 4.31
CA TYR A 223 -5.60 -11.99 3.18
C TYR A 223 -4.08 -12.11 2.99
N THR A 224 -3.30 -11.92 4.07
CA THR A 224 -1.84 -11.92 3.96
C THR A 224 -1.28 -13.32 3.72
N LEU A 225 -1.84 -14.35 4.36
CA LEU A 225 -1.43 -15.74 4.12
C LEU A 225 -1.72 -16.16 2.67
N ALA A 226 -2.89 -15.80 2.14
CA ALA A 226 -3.23 -16.03 0.73
C ALA A 226 -2.26 -15.28 -0.21
N SER A 227 -1.95 -14.02 0.10
CA SER A 227 -0.98 -13.22 -0.67
C SER A 227 0.42 -13.83 -0.67
N LEU A 228 0.89 -14.35 0.47
CA LEU A 228 2.17 -15.03 0.58
C LEU A 228 2.18 -16.34 -0.20
N GLY A 229 1.12 -17.15 -0.08
CA GLY A 229 0.98 -18.40 -0.84
C GLY A 229 1.09 -18.19 -2.34
N VAL A 230 0.39 -17.18 -2.86
CA VAL A 230 0.47 -16.82 -4.28
C VAL A 230 1.87 -16.35 -4.69
N ARG A 231 2.53 -15.54 -3.86
CA ARG A 231 3.91 -15.10 -4.16
C ARG A 231 4.88 -16.26 -4.26
N LEU A 232 4.74 -17.28 -3.42
CA LEU A 232 5.60 -18.47 -3.48
C LEU A 232 5.38 -19.27 -4.77
N VAL A 233 4.12 -19.45 -5.19
CA VAL A 233 3.76 -20.26 -6.35
C VAL A 233 3.95 -19.51 -7.67
N PHE A 234 3.59 -18.22 -7.70
CA PHE A 234 3.52 -17.41 -8.92
C PHE A 234 4.59 -16.32 -9.01
N SER A 235 5.68 -16.40 -8.22
CA SER A 235 6.75 -15.39 -8.18
C SER A 235 7.35 -15.06 -9.54
N ARG A 236 7.45 -16.04 -10.44
CA ARG A 236 8.02 -15.89 -11.80
C ARG A 236 6.97 -15.66 -12.89
N SER A 237 5.69 -15.62 -12.55
CA SER A 237 4.62 -15.56 -13.56
C SER A 237 4.66 -14.28 -14.37
N SER A 238 4.96 -13.13 -13.74
CA SER A 238 5.03 -11.84 -14.43
C SER A 238 6.24 -11.73 -15.37
N ASP A 239 7.33 -12.46 -15.07
CA ASP A 239 8.50 -12.53 -15.96
C ASP A 239 8.24 -13.45 -17.15
N ARG A 240 7.47 -14.54 -16.95
CA ARG A 240 7.19 -15.54 -17.98
C ARG A 240 6.04 -15.14 -18.92
N TYR A 241 4.96 -14.60 -18.38
CA TYR A 241 3.73 -14.28 -19.13
C TYR A 241 3.60 -12.80 -19.47
N GLY A 242 4.51 -11.95 -18.96
CA GLY A 242 4.46 -10.51 -19.10
C GLY A 242 3.71 -9.81 -17.96
N ARG A 243 3.97 -8.52 -17.77
CA ARG A 243 3.43 -7.71 -16.65
C ARG A 243 1.92 -7.52 -16.77
N VAL A 244 1.46 -7.08 -17.94
CA VAL A 244 0.05 -6.72 -18.17
C VAL A 244 -0.91 -7.92 -18.05
N PRO A 245 -0.65 -9.12 -18.63
CA PRO A 245 -1.52 -10.29 -18.42
C PRO A 245 -1.67 -10.73 -16.97
N VAL A 246 -0.59 -10.69 -16.19
CA VAL A 246 -0.65 -11.05 -14.76
C VAL A 246 -1.44 -10.02 -13.98
N LEU A 247 -1.28 -8.73 -14.29
CA LEU A 247 -2.09 -7.65 -13.70
C LEU A 247 -3.58 -7.76 -14.08
N LEU A 248 -3.91 -8.22 -15.30
CA LEU A 248 -5.29 -8.50 -15.70
C LEU A 248 -5.93 -9.58 -14.82
N VAL A 249 -5.23 -10.70 -14.62
CA VAL A 249 -5.73 -11.79 -13.76
C VAL A 249 -5.91 -11.28 -12.33
N SER A 250 -4.93 -10.55 -11.77
CA SER A 250 -5.03 -10.00 -10.43
C SER A 250 -6.18 -9.00 -10.30
N SER A 251 -6.41 -8.19 -11.33
CA SER A 251 -7.50 -7.20 -11.38
C SER A 251 -8.88 -7.86 -11.38
N VAL A 252 -9.07 -8.93 -12.18
CA VAL A 252 -10.31 -9.72 -12.19
C VAL A 252 -10.57 -10.35 -10.81
N MET A 253 -9.54 -10.91 -10.17
CA MET A 253 -9.67 -11.44 -8.80
C MET A 253 -10.07 -10.35 -7.80
N LEU A 254 -9.56 -9.12 -7.97
CA LEU A 254 -9.95 -7.98 -7.14
C LEU A 254 -11.43 -7.64 -7.33
N VAL A 255 -11.90 -7.58 -8.59
CA VAL A 255 -13.32 -7.35 -8.91
C VAL A 255 -14.20 -8.40 -8.24
N MET A 256 -13.85 -9.68 -8.37
CA MET A 256 -14.59 -10.80 -7.76
C MET A 256 -14.60 -10.69 -6.23
N SER A 257 -13.46 -10.36 -5.61
CA SER A 257 -13.37 -10.17 -4.17
C SER A 257 -14.27 -9.03 -3.69
N MET A 258 -14.26 -7.88 -4.36
CA MET A 258 -15.12 -6.73 -4.01
C MET A 258 -16.61 -7.08 -4.20
N ALA A 259 -16.95 -7.80 -5.27
CA ALA A 259 -18.32 -8.29 -5.49
C ALA A 259 -18.79 -9.25 -4.39
N LEU A 260 -17.93 -10.14 -3.91
CA LEU A 260 -18.26 -11.00 -2.76
C LEU A 260 -18.45 -10.22 -1.47
N LEU A 261 -17.65 -9.14 -1.23
CA LEU A 261 -17.84 -8.30 -0.05
C LEU A 261 -19.17 -7.54 -0.08
N ILE A 262 -19.68 -7.17 -1.26
CA ILE A 262 -21.04 -6.61 -1.40
C ILE A 262 -22.11 -7.61 -0.90
N MET A 263 -21.91 -8.89 -1.22
CA MET A 263 -22.85 -9.98 -0.92
C MET A 263 -22.55 -10.67 0.42
N ALA A 264 -21.60 -10.18 1.21
CA ALA A 264 -21.14 -10.84 2.43
C ALA A 264 -22.18 -10.76 3.55
N GLN A 265 -23.09 -11.73 3.58
CA GLN A 265 -24.07 -11.94 4.66
C GLN A 265 -23.70 -13.13 5.56
N THR A 266 -22.69 -13.90 5.19
CA THR A 266 -22.21 -15.06 5.94
C THR A 266 -20.70 -15.03 6.10
N PRO A 267 -20.14 -15.61 7.18
CA PRO A 267 -18.70 -15.72 7.36
C PRO A 267 -17.98 -16.43 6.21
N ILE A 268 -18.63 -17.40 5.55
CA ILE A 268 -18.03 -18.15 4.41
C ILE A 268 -17.74 -17.21 3.26
N ILE A 269 -18.68 -16.38 2.84
CA ILE A 269 -18.51 -15.42 1.74
C ILE A 269 -17.43 -14.42 2.10
N PHE A 270 -17.41 -13.94 3.36
CA PHE A 270 -16.42 -13.02 3.87
C PHE A 270 -14.98 -13.59 3.78
N TRP A 271 -14.79 -14.83 4.21
CA TRP A 271 -13.47 -15.49 4.14
C TRP A 271 -13.04 -15.80 2.71
N THR A 272 -13.98 -16.19 1.85
CA THR A 272 -13.70 -16.39 0.41
C THR A 272 -13.26 -15.07 -0.24
N ALA A 273 -13.92 -13.96 0.08
CA ALA A 273 -13.51 -12.64 -0.38
C ALA A 273 -12.10 -12.26 0.11
N ALA A 274 -11.77 -12.54 1.38
CA ALA A 274 -10.43 -12.32 1.95
C ALA A 274 -9.35 -13.12 1.20
N LEU A 275 -9.61 -14.39 0.86
CA LEU A 275 -8.70 -15.24 0.09
C LEU A 275 -8.48 -14.67 -1.31
N LEU A 276 -9.54 -14.33 -2.05
CA LEU A 276 -9.43 -13.75 -3.40
C LEU A 276 -8.72 -12.40 -3.38
N TYR A 277 -8.98 -11.57 -2.36
CA TYR A 277 -8.28 -10.31 -2.16
C TYR A 277 -6.77 -10.54 -1.96
N GLY A 278 -6.43 -11.55 -1.16
CA GLY A 278 -5.05 -11.95 -0.92
C GLY A 278 -4.36 -12.44 -2.20
N PHE A 279 -5.04 -13.25 -2.99
CA PHE A 279 -4.52 -13.73 -4.27
C PHE A 279 -4.27 -12.58 -5.24
N SER A 280 -5.23 -11.67 -5.39
CA SER A 280 -5.07 -10.46 -6.18
C SER A 280 -3.86 -9.64 -5.74
N SER A 281 -3.79 -9.28 -4.48
CA SER A 281 -2.72 -8.45 -3.92
C SER A 281 -1.33 -9.12 -4.00
N GLY A 282 -1.28 -10.44 -3.81
CA GLY A 282 -0.05 -11.24 -3.91
C GLY A 282 0.59 -11.17 -5.30
N MET A 283 -0.22 -11.13 -6.35
CA MET A 283 0.23 -10.98 -7.74
C MET A 283 0.47 -9.53 -8.11
N ASN A 284 -0.41 -8.62 -7.68
CA ASN A 284 -0.40 -7.21 -8.09
C ASN A 284 0.86 -6.47 -7.62
N ALA A 285 1.15 -6.47 -6.32
CA ALA A 285 2.18 -5.63 -5.75
C ALA A 285 3.58 -5.84 -6.37
N PRO A 286 4.12 -7.08 -6.50
CA PRO A 286 5.41 -7.28 -7.13
C PRO A 286 5.38 -6.98 -8.62
N THR A 287 4.27 -7.28 -9.31
CA THR A 287 4.15 -7.07 -10.76
C THR A 287 4.10 -5.60 -11.13
N ILE A 288 3.36 -4.78 -10.35
CA ILE A 288 3.30 -3.32 -10.58
C ILE A 288 4.65 -2.65 -10.34
N GLN A 289 5.39 -3.09 -9.30
CA GLN A 289 6.73 -2.60 -9.00
C GLN A 289 7.71 -2.93 -10.13
N ALA A 290 7.70 -4.19 -10.60
CA ALA A 290 8.53 -4.62 -11.72
C ALA A 290 8.15 -3.86 -13.00
N TRP A 291 6.86 -3.72 -13.31
CA TRP A 291 6.42 -2.96 -14.48
C TRP A 291 6.84 -1.50 -14.44
N THR A 292 6.75 -0.86 -13.27
CA THR A 292 7.24 0.52 -13.08
C THR A 292 8.74 0.62 -13.32
N ALA A 293 9.51 -0.35 -12.84
CA ALA A 293 10.96 -0.40 -13.02
C ALA A 293 11.37 -0.66 -14.48
N ASP A 294 10.59 -1.50 -15.20
CA ASP A 294 10.81 -1.84 -16.60
C ASP A 294 10.54 -0.64 -17.55
N LEU A 295 9.58 0.24 -17.20
CA LEU A 295 9.26 1.43 -17.98
C LEU A 295 10.19 2.61 -17.74
N ALA A 296 10.91 2.62 -16.62
CA ALA A 296 11.75 3.73 -16.20
C ALA A 296 13.18 3.61 -16.73
N ASP A 297 13.75 4.74 -17.18
CA ASP A 297 15.17 4.83 -17.45
C ASP A 297 15.99 4.60 -16.18
N GLU A 298 17.19 4.07 -16.30
CA GLU A 298 18.06 3.74 -15.18
C GLU A 298 18.31 4.96 -14.26
N ALA A 299 18.51 6.14 -14.85
CA ALA A 299 18.72 7.41 -14.15
C ALA A 299 17.47 7.95 -13.44
N THR A 300 16.25 7.52 -13.83
CA THR A 300 14.97 8.04 -13.31
C THR A 300 14.17 7.00 -12.54
N ARG A 301 14.69 5.78 -12.37
CA ARG A 301 14.01 4.65 -11.75
C ARG A 301 13.49 4.97 -10.34
N GLY A 302 14.29 5.68 -9.53
CA GLY A 302 13.86 6.13 -8.19
C GLY A 302 12.65 7.06 -8.23
N ARG A 303 12.61 8.00 -9.19
CA ARG A 303 11.49 8.93 -9.40
C ARG A 303 10.24 8.19 -9.89
N ALA A 304 10.38 7.23 -10.80
CA ALA A 304 9.28 6.40 -11.27
C ALA A 304 8.66 5.59 -10.12
N MET A 305 9.48 4.99 -9.26
CA MET A 305 9.02 4.29 -8.06
C MET A 305 8.32 5.22 -7.07
N ALA A 306 8.83 6.44 -6.86
CA ALA A 306 8.17 7.44 -6.02
C ALA A 306 6.78 7.82 -6.59
N THR A 307 6.68 8.01 -7.91
CA THR A 307 5.42 8.27 -8.63
C THR A 307 4.41 7.14 -8.39
N MET A 308 4.84 5.89 -8.50
CA MET A 308 4.02 4.71 -8.21
C MET A 308 3.50 4.71 -6.75
N TYR A 309 4.37 5.01 -5.78
CA TYR A 309 3.96 5.07 -4.38
C TYR A 309 3.00 6.23 -4.08
N ILE A 310 3.11 7.37 -4.79
CA ILE A 310 2.11 8.44 -4.70
C ILE A 310 0.74 7.93 -5.15
N ALA A 311 0.66 7.14 -6.24
CA ALA A 311 -0.58 6.52 -6.68
C ALA A 311 -1.17 5.59 -5.61
N LEU A 312 -0.32 4.76 -4.98
CA LEU A 312 -0.72 3.85 -3.91
C LEU A 312 -1.37 4.62 -2.74
N GLU A 313 -0.66 5.62 -2.21
CA GLU A 313 -1.15 6.38 -1.05
C GLU A 313 -2.41 7.20 -1.40
N ALA A 314 -2.44 7.82 -2.60
CA ALA A 314 -3.60 8.57 -3.08
C ALA A 314 -4.82 7.65 -3.25
N GLY A 315 -4.64 6.47 -3.85
CA GLY A 315 -5.71 5.49 -4.01
C GLY A 315 -6.28 5.02 -2.68
N ILE A 316 -5.41 4.67 -1.73
CA ILE A 316 -5.81 4.28 -0.37
C ILE A 316 -6.56 5.41 0.33
N GLY A 317 -6.03 6.64 0.28
CA GLY A 317 -6.65 7.81 0.90
C GLY A 317 -8.03 8.12 0.32
N LEU A 318 -8.15 8.14 -1.02
CA LEU A 318 -9.42 8.37 -1.72
C LEU A 318 -10.43 7.25 -1.44
N GLY A 319 -9.95 6.01 -1.36
CA GLY A 319 -10.78 4.86 -1.02
C GLY A 319 -11.34 4.95 0.41
N ALA A 320 -10.52 5.35 1.36
CA ALA A 320 -10.94 5.54 2.74
C ALA A 320 -11.93 6.71 2.87
N LEU A 321 -11.64 7.86 2.25
CA LEU A 321 -12.55 9.01 2.25
C LEU A 321 -13.89 8.71 1.60
N GLY A 322 -13.85 8.14 0.40
CA GLY A 322 -15.06 7.81 -0.36
C GLY A 322 -15.92 6.78 0.35
N SER A 323 -15.29 5.74 0.93
CA SER A 323 -16.02 4.72 1.68
C SER A 323 -16.59 5.24 3.00
N GLY A 324 -15.85 6.09 3.71
CA GLY A 324 -16.35 6.73 4.92
C GLY A 324 -17.52 7.67 4.62
N TRP A 325 -17.43 8.44 3.52
CA TRP A 325 -18.51 9.31 3.07
C TRP A 325 -19.77 8.52 2.69
N LEU A 326 -19.63 7.43 1.91
CA LEU A 326 -20.76 6.57 1.53
C LEU A 326 -21.41 5.91 2.74
N LEU A 327 -20.62 5.46 3.72
CA LEU A 327 -21.13 4.87 4.94
C LEU A 327 -21.97 5.86 5.77
N ASN A 328 -21.61 7.13 5.74
CA ASN A 328 -22.31 8.18 6.49
C ASN A 328 -23.61 8.64 5.80
N HIS A 329 -23.66 8.65 4.48
CA HIS A 329 -24.81 9.14 3.71
C HIS A 329 -25.81 8.02 3.37
N LEU A 330 -25.35 6.76 3.28
CA LEU A 330 -26.17 5.60 3.01
C LEU A 330 -26.21 4.73 4.28
N LEU A 331 -27.37 4.61 4.89
CA LEU A 331 -27.53 3.91 6.17
C LEU A 331 -27.18 2.41 6.10
N GLY A 332 -26.42 1.94 7.07
CA GLY A 332 -26.19 0.53 7.33
C GLY A 332 -25.55 -0.26 6.17
N GLN A 333 -26.20 -1.35 5.77
CA GLN A 333 -25.71 -2.26 4.73
C GLN A 333 -25.57 -1.59 3.35
N ALA A 334 -26.42 -0.60 3.04
CA ALA A 334 -26.35 0.11 1.76
C ALA A 334 -25.03 0.89 1.59
N GLY A 335 -24.53 1.50 2.67
CA GLY A 335 -23.23 2.21 2.65
C GLY A 335 -22.03 1.28 2.43
N LEU A 336 -22.05 0.10 3.07
CA LEU A 336 -21.05 -0.96 2.87
C LEU A 336 -21.06 -1.46 1.41
N SER A 337 -22.25 -1.83 0.92
CA SER A 337 -22.44 -2.35 -0.44
C SER A 337 -22.03 -1.32 -1.51
N ALA A 338 -22.40 -0.05 -1.33
CA ALA A 338 -22.01 1.03 -2.25
C ALA A 338 -20.49 1.26 -2.29
N SER A 339 -19.81 1.18 -1.15
CA SER A 339 -18.36 1.35 -1.05
C SER A 339 -17.58 0.22 -1.73
N PHE A 340 -17.97 -1.03 -1.47
CA PHE A 340 -17.36 -2.18 -2.17
C PHE A 340 -17.79 -2.23 -3.65
N GLY A 341 -19.00 -1.76 -3.98
CA GLY A 341 -19.47 -1.59 -5.36
C GLY A 341 -18.62 -0.60 -6.14
N LEU A 342 -18.37 0.59 -5.58
CA LEU A 342 -17.48 1.58 -6.18
C LEU A 342 -16.06 1.01 -6.36
N SER A 343 -15.55 0.30 -5.37
CA SER A 343 -14.24 -0.38 -5.45
C SER A 343 -14.21 -1.40 -6.58
N SER A 344 -15.28 -2.17 -6.75
CA SER A 344 -15.43 -3.15 -7.85
C SER A 344 -15.45 -2.47 -9.22
N VAL A 345 -16.18 -1.36 -9.35
CA VAL A 345 -16.25 -0.57 -10.61
C VAL A 345 -14.87 0.01 -10.95
N LEU A 346 -14.15 0.60 -9.99
CA LEU A 346 -12.82 1.13 -10.25
C LEU A 346 -11.82 0.03 -10.63
N ALA A 347 -11.91 -1.15 -10.02
CA ALA A 347 -11.12 -2.32 -10.40
C ALA A 347 -11.49 -2.82 -11.82
N LEU A 348 -12.77 -2.76 -12.22
CA LEU A 348 -13.20 -3.05 -13.60
C LEU A 348 -12.64 -2.03 -14.60
N VAL A 349 -12.63 -0.74 -14.26
CA VAL A 349 -12.01 0.31 -15.10
C VAL A 349 -10.51 0.02 -15.26
N ALA A 350 -9.82 -0.34 -14.18
CA ALA A 350 -8.41 -0.74 -14.25
C ALA A 350 -8.21 -1.99 -15.12
N THR A 351 -9.11 -2.97 -15.04
CA THR A 351 -9.09 -4.18 -15.88
C THR A 351 -9.29 -3.83 -17.35
N GLY A 352 -10.24 -2.96 -17.66
CA GLY A 352 -10.49 -2.47 -19.02
C GLY A 352 -9.28 -1.72 -19.60
N TYR A 353 -8.64 -0.86 -18.78
CA TYR A 353 -7.43 -0.14 -19.16
C TYR A 353 -6.25 -1.09 -19.44
N LEU A 354 -6.04 -2.10 -18.59
CA LEU A 354 -5.04 -3.15 -18.80
C LEU A 354 -5.33 -3.97 -20.05
N GLY A 355 -6.61 -4.31 -20.30
CA GLY A 355 -7.03 -5.01 -21.52
C GLY A 355 -6.76 -4.22 -22.79
N TRP A 356 -7.02 -2.90 -22.76
CA TRP A 356 -6.70 -2.00 -23.86
C TRP A 356 -5.19 -1.94 -24.12
N LEU A 357 -4.37 -1.80 -23.06
CA LEU A 357 -2.90 -1.79 -23.18
C LEU A 357 -2.41 -3.12 -23.79
N TRP A 358 -2.92 -4.24 -23.30
CA TRP A 358 -2.53 -5.57 -23.80
C TRP A 358 -2.87 -5.77 -25.28
N HIS A 359 -4.03 -5.26 -25.72
CA HIS A 359 -4.43 -5.33 -27.12
C HIS A 359 -3.57 -4.41 -28.01
N ARG A 360 -3.30 -3.21 -27.55
CA ARG A 360 -2.44 -2.23 -28.24
C ARG A 360 -1.03 -2.78 -28.47
N ASP A 361 -0.42 -3.36 -27.43
CA ASP A 361 0.95 -3.86 -27.50
C ASP A 361 1.09 -5.15 -28.35
N ARG A 362 -0.01 -5.82 -28.68
CA ARG A 362 -0.06 -6.96 -29.58
C ARG A 362 -0.28 -6.58 -31.05
N GLN A 363 -0.68 -5.38 -31.36
CA GLN A 363 -0.80 -4.93 -32.75
C GLN A 363 0.61 -4.61 -33.27
N PRO A 364 1.09 -5.32 -34.32
CA PRO A 364 2.38 -4.98 -34.92
C PRO A 364 2.33 -3.53 -35.40
N ASP A 365 3.39 -2.80 -35.13
CA ASP A 365 3.48 -1.39 -35.46
C ASP A 365 3.32 -1.22 -36.97
N ARG A 366 2.13 -0.79 -37.42
CA ARG A 366 1.80 -0.57 -38.83
C ARG A 366 2.76 0.44 -39.50
N ARG A 367 3.54 1.16 -38.71
CA ARG A 367 4.58 2.05 -39.21
C ARG A 367 5.84 1.31 -39.67
N GLN A 368 6.21 0.19 -39.01
CA GLN A 368 7.35 -0.62 -39.46
C GLN A 368 7.04 -1.41 -40.74
N VAL A 369 5.80 -1.90 -40.87
CA VAL A 369 5.38 -2.58 -42.09
C VAL A 369 5.34 -1.61 -43.28
N ARG A 370 4.90 -0.36 -43.09
CA ARG A 370 4.94 0.64 -44.16
C ARG A 370 6.35 1.08 -44.53
N SER A 371 7.29 1.15 -43.59
CA SER A 371 8.67 1.52 -43.92
C SER A 371 9.42 0.41 -44.65
N THR A 372 9.09 -0.87 -44.45
CA THR A 372 9.64 -2.01 -45.19
C THR A 372 9.03 -2.11 -46.61
N ASP A 373 7.73 -1.83 -46.75
CA ASP A 373 7.07 -1.80 -48.07
C ASP A 373 7.59 -0.60 -48.92
N ASP A 374 7.76 0.58 -48.32
CA ASP A 374 8.30 1.75 -49.00
C ASP A 374 9.77 1.55 -49.41
N THR A 375 10.57 0.85 -48.59
CA THR A 375 11.96 0.52 -48.94
C THR A 375 12.07 -0.57 -50.02
N ALA A 376 11.17 -1.52 -50.03
CA ALA A 376 11.10 -2.55 -51.08
C ALA A 376 10.69 -1.96 -52.43
N LEU A 377 9.76 -0.99 -52.43
CA LEU A 377 9.33 -0.25 -53.64
C LEU A 377 10.42 0.70 -54.17
N LEU A 378 11.32 1.22 -53.32
CA LEU A 378 12.42 2.09 -53.72
C LEU A 378 13.64 1.31 -54.27
N ASN A 379 13.82 0.05 -53.88
CA ASN A 379 14.94 -0.77 -54.29
C ASN A 379 14.68 -1.61 -55.55
N GLY A 380 13.49 -1.54 -56.13
CA GLY A 380 13.20 -2.07 -57.50
C GLY A 380 13.46 -3.56 -57.69
N GLU A 381 13.36 -4.40 -56.65
CA GLU A 381 13.43 -5.84 -56.81
C GLU A 381 12.03 -6.44 -57.15
N PRO A 382 11.96 -7.31 -58.22
CA PRO A 382 10.71 -7.83 -58.71
C PRO A 382 10.03 -8.84 -57.79
#